data_d870dd90e24b5fb4732e37071f0f8822
#
_entry.id   d870dd90e24b5fb4732e37071f0f8822
#
_cell.length_a   1.000
_cell.length_b   1.000
_cell.length_c   1.000
_cell.angle_alpha   90.00
_cell.angle_beta   90.00
_cell.angle_gamma   90.00
#
_symmetry.space_group_name_H-M   'P 1'
#
loop_
_entity.id
_entity.type
_entity.pdbx_description
1 polymer ?
#
loop_
_entity_poly.entity_id
_entity_poly.type
_entity_poly.pdbx_seq_one_letter_code
_entity_poly.pdbx_strand_id
1 'polypeptide(L)'
;MKILDKYILKSYLTRFIGVFAICFLIFIIQTFWLYIDELAGKGLDIFTIGKFFMYFSPKLVPLVLPLSILLASLTTYGTLSENYEFIAMKSNGISIVRSMMTLLIFHILLGIGSFYFSDNVVTYGELKSYNLRKNLAKLKPTLSIGEGIFNDIGDMNIKVARKYGDNDQYLEDIILHSISDDEINRLVIKAEKGEVRNDNQSYLQLILRNF
;
A
#
# COMPACT_ATOMS: atom_id res chain seq x y z
N MET A 1 -3.97 -25.30 30.00
CA MET A 1 -3.95 -23.86 30.34
C MET A 1 -4.64 -23.66 31.69
N LYS A 2 -3.98 -22.96 32.62
CA LYS A 2 -4.57 -22.59 33.90
C LYS A 2 -5.54 -21.41 33.69
N ILE A 3 -6.44 -21.17 34.66
CA ILE A 3 -7.42 -20.07 34.60
C ILE A 3 -6.73 -18.73 34.34
N LEU A 4 -5.59 -18.50 34.98
CA LEU A 4 -4.76 -17.30 34.80
C LEU A 4 -4.27 -17.13 33.34
N ASP A 5 -3.84 -18.21 32.69
CA ASP A 5 -3.36 -18.15 31.30
C ASP A 5 -4.49 -17.70 30.36
N LYS A 6 -5.71 -18.20 30.58
CA LYS A 6 -6.90 -17.78 29.81
C LYS A 6 -7.28 -16.33 30.05
N TYR A 7 -7.17 -15.89 31.31
CA TYR A 7 -7.48 -14.51 31.69
C TYR A 7 -6.54 -13.52 30.97
N ILE A 8 -5.24 -13.76 31.09
CA ILE A 8 -4.21 -12.90 30.46
C ILE A 8 -4.37 -12.91 28.94
N LEU A 9 -4.52 -14.08 28.34
CA LEU A 9 -4.70 -14.21 26.89
C LEU A 9 -5.97 -13.50 26.39
N LYS A 10 -7.09 -13.65 27.09
CA LYS A 10 -8.34 -12.96 26.73
C LYS A 10 -8.19 -11.44 26.83
N SER A 11 -7.59 -10.96 27.93
CA SER A 11 -7.33 -9.54 28.15
C SER A 11 -6.45 -8.96 27.05
N TYR A 12 -5.38 -9.69 26.68
CA TYR A 12 -4.47 -9.34 25.59
C TYR A 12 -5.19 -9.31 24.24
N LEU A 13 -5.93 -10.37 23.88
CA LEU A 13 -6.61 -10.47 22.58
C LEU A 13 -7.61 -9.34 22.37
N THR A 14 -8.37 -8.99 23.40
CA THR A 14 -9.34 -7.87 23.30
C THR A 14 -8.63 -6.56 22.96
N ARG A 15 -7.50 -6.26 23.62
CA ARG A 15 -6.71 -5.07 23.34
C ARG A 15 -5.98 -5.16 22.00
N PHE A 16 -5.43 -6.33 21.68
CA PHE A 16 -4.72 -6.57 20.43
C PHE A 16 -5.63 -6.32 19.22
N ILE A 17 -6.86 -6.85 19.21
CA ILE A 17 -7.80 -6.62 18.10
C ILE A 17 -8.12 -5.13 17.96
N GLY A 18 -8.39 -4.43 19.06
CA GLY A 18 -8.67 -3.01 19.05
C GLY A 18 -7.49 -2.17 18.51
N VAL A 19 -6.29 -2.40 19.05
CA VAL A 19 -5.07 -1.71 18.62
C VAL A 19 -4.73 -2.03 17.16
N PHE A 20 -4.84 -3.31 16.77
CA PHE A 20 -4.60 -3.74 15.40
C PHE A 20 -5.56 -3.04 14.42
N ALA A 21 -6.85 -2.99 14.73
CA ALA A 21 -7.85 -2.33 13.89
C ALA A 21 -7.54 -0.83 13.71
N ILE A 22 -7.17 -0.13 14.79
CA ILE A 22 -6.81 1.29 14.75
C ILE A 22 -5.53 1.49 13.92
N CYS A 23 -4.48 0.75 14.18
CA CYS A 23 -3.22 0.84 13.43
C CYS A 23 -3.45 0.50 11.96
N PHE A 24 -4.19 -0.55 11.66
CA PHE A 24 -4.50 -0.96 10.29
C PHE A 24 -5.27 0.12 9.52
N LEU A 25 -6.25 0.75 10.17
CA LEU A 25 -6.99 1.87 9.58
C LEU A 25 -6.09 3.06 9.30
N ILE A 26 -5.19 3.42 10.22
CA ILE A 26 -4.19 4.49 10.02
C ILE A 26 -3.32 4.19 8.79
N PHE A 27 -2.81 2.97 8.66
CA PHE A 27 -1.98 2.57 7.52
C PHE A 27 -2.77 2.52 6.19
N ILE A 28 -4.07 2.16 6.22
CA ILE A 28 -4.92 2.28 5.03
C ILE A 28 -5.06 3.74 4.60
N ILE A 29 -5.35 4.65 5.54
CA ILE A 29 -5.47 6.09 5.23
C ILE A 29 -4.14 6.64 4.70
N GLN A 30 -3.02 6.29 5.33
CA GLN A 30 -1.69 6.68 4.86
C GLN A 30 -1.43 6.17 3.44
N THR A 31 -1.78 4.91 3.16
CA THR A 31 -1.64 4.33 1.82
C THR A 31 -2.55 5.03 0.81
N PHE A 32 -3.77 5.40 1.21
CA PHE A 32 -4.67 6.17 0.36
C PHE A 32 -4.02 7.50 -0.06
N TRP A 33 -3.44 8.25 0.89
CA TRP A 33 -2.70 9.48 0.60
C TRP A 33 -1.54 9.26 -0.36
N LEU A 34 -0.79 8.18 -0.18
CA LEU A 34 0.38 7.88 -1.02
C LEU A 34 -0.01 7.60 -2.48
N TYR A 35 -1.17 7.00 -2.71
CA TYR A 35 -1.63 6.60 -4.05
C TYR A 35 -2.72 7.51 -4.63
N ILE A 36 -3.12 8.59 -3.92
CA ILE A 36 -4.22 9.45 -4.35
C ILE A 36 -3.93 10.11 -5.69
N ASP A 37 -2.70 10.57 -5.92
CA ASP A 37 -2.28 11.21 -7.17
C ASP A 37 -2.28 10.23 -8.35
N GLU A 38 -1.99 8.96 -8.10
CA GLU A 38 -2.06 7.92 -9.11
C GLU A 38 -3.50 7.52 -9.46
N LEU A 39 -4.44 7.66 -8.54
CA LEU A 39 -5.79 7.10 -8.64
C LEU A 39 -6.86 8.17 -8.88
N ALA A 40 -6.81 9.32 -8.18
CA ALA A 40 -7.87 10.32 -8.19
C ALA A 40 -7.83 11.25 -9.41
N GLY A 41 -6.64 11.52 -9.97
CA GLY A 41 -6.48 12.42 -11.14
C GLY A 41 -6.79 11.76 -12.49
N LYS A 42 -7.13 10.47 -12.52
CA LYS A 42 -7.13 9.64 -13.75
C LYS A 42 -8.51 9.17 -14.19
N GLY A 43 -9.60 9.78 -13.67
CA GLY A 43 -10.97 9.41 -14.08
C GLY A 43 -11.32 7.94 -13.82
N LEU A 44 -10.72 7.33 -12.78
CA LEU A 44 -11.02 5.95 -12.41
C LEU A 44 -12.33 5.89 -11.62
N ASP A 45 -13.13 4.86 -11.92
CA ASP A 45 -14.33 4.56 -11.18
C ASP A 45 -14.00 4.22 -9.72
N ILE A 46 -14.80 4.74 -8.78
CA ILE A 46 -14.64 4.53 -7.34
C ILE A 46 -14.61 3.06 -6.95
N PHE A 47 -15.33 2.22 -7.72
CA PHE A 47 -15.32 0.78 -7.52
C PHE A 47 -13.95 0.16 -7.84
N THR A 48 -13.28 0.65 -8.88
CA THR A 48 -11.93 0.21 -9.26
C THR A 48 -10.91 0.62 -8.21
N ILE A 49 -11.04 1.82 -7.64
CA ILE A 49 -10.22 2.30 -6.53
C ILE A 49 -10.41 1.40 -5.31
N GLY A 50 -11.66 1.12 -4.93
CA GLY A 50 -11.97 0.21 -3.82
C GLY A 50 -11.38 -1.19 -4.01
N LYS A 51 -11.46 -1.73 -5.23
CA LYS A 51 -10.89 -3.03 -5.60
C LYS A 51 -9.35 -3.04 -5.49
N PHE A 52 -8.70 -1.95 -5.88
CA PHE A 52 -7.25 -1.78 -5.70
C PHE A 52 -6.87 -1.85 -4.21
N PHE A 53 -7.55 -1.08 -3.35
CA PHE A 53 -7.27 -1.09 -1.91
C PHE A 53 -7.58 -2.45 -1.27
N MET A 54 -8.61 -3.15 -1.71
CA MET A 54 -8.92 -4.50 -1.24
C MET A 54 -7.79 -5.50 -1.55
N TYR A 55 -7.19 -5.41 -2.74
CA TYR A 55 -6.05 -6.25 -3.11
C TYR A 55 -4.73 -5.81 -2.47
N PHE A 56 -4.59 -4.52 -2.18
CA PHE A 56 -3.39 -3.96 -1.56
C PHE A 56 -3.36 -4.16 -0.04
N SER A 57 -4.53 -4.13 0.62
CA SER A 57 -4.64 -4.18 2.08
C SER A 57 -3.96 -5.38 2.75
N PRO A 58 -3.91 -6.60 2.19
CA PRO A 58 -3.20 -7.71 2.82
C PRO A 58 -1.72 -7.44 3.07
N LYS A 59 -1.08 -6.64 2.23
CA LYS A 59 0.32 -6.24 2.39
C LYS A 59 0.57 -5.43 3.68
N LEU A 60 -0.43 -4.71 4.16
CA LEU A 60 -0.32 -3.91 5.37
C LEU A 60 -0.35 -4.76 6.64
N VAL A 61 -0.94 -5.96 6.60
CA VAL A 61 -1.10 -6.82 7.78
C VAL A 61 0.24 -7.17 8.42
N PRO A 62 1.25 -7.73 7.71
CA PRO A 62 2.55 -8.03 8.31
C PRO A 62 3.29 -6.79 8.81
N LEU A 63 3.05 -5.62 8.21
CA LEU A 63 3.66 -4.36 8.61
C LEU A 63 3.07 -3.82 9.93
N VAL A 64 1.74 -3.89 10.07
CA VAL A 64 1.00 -3.41 11.24
C VAL A 64 1.14 -4.34 12.44
N LEU A 65 1.34 -5.63 12.19
CA LEU A 65 1.31 -6.68 13.19
C LEU A 65 2.36 -6.48 14.32
N PRO A 66 3.66 -6.22 14.04
CA PRO A 66 4.66 -6.00 15.11
C PRO A 66 4.33 -4.79 15.99
N LEU A 67 3.86 -3.69 15.38
CA LEU A 67 3.46 -2.49 16.10
C LEU A 67 2.27 -2.77 17.02
N SER A 68 1.27 -3.48 16.52
CA SER A 68 0.09 -3.87 17.29
C SER A 68 0.42 -4.80 18.44
N ILE A 69 1.32 -5.76 18.24
CA ILE A 69 1.83 -6.65 19.29
C ILE A 69 2.49 -5.84 20.40
N LEU A 70 3.36 -4.90 20.03
CA LEU A 70 4.07 -4.05 21.00
C LEU A 70 3.07 -3.24 21.85
N LEU A 71 2.19 -2.49 21.19
CA LEU A 71 1.21 -1.63 21.87
C LEU A 71 0.21 -2.44 22.72
N ALA A 72 -0.29 -3.55 22.21
CA ALA A 72 -1.20 -4.43 22.95
C ALA A 72 -0.53 -5.06 24.17
N SER A 73 0.75 -5.43 24.06
CA SER A 73 1.53 -5.93 25.19
C SER A 73 1.74 -4.87 26.26
N LEU A 74 2.17 -3.68 25.86
CA LEU A 74 2.37 -2.55 26.78
C LEU A 74 1.07 -2.19 27.51
N THR A 75 -0.05 -2.06 26.79
CA THR A 75 -1.33 -1.72 27.39
C THR A 75 -1.87 -2.84 28.29
N THR A 76 -1.64 -4.12 27.92
CA THR A 76 -2.10 -5.25 28.76
C THR A 76 -1.32 -5.31 30.05
N TYR A 77 0.01 -5.30 30.00
CA TYR A 77 0.83 -5.37 31.20
C TYR A 77 0.81 -4.08 32.01
N GLY A 78 0.64 -2.92 31.35
CA GLY A 78 0.41 -1.65 32.02
C GLY A 78 -0.83 -1.69 32.90
N THR A 79 -1.97 -2.14 32.38
CA THR A 79 -3.22 -2.27 33.16
C THR A 79 -3.11 -3.31 34.28
N LEU A 80 -2.46 -4.46 34.04
CA LEU A 80 -2.21 -5.45 35.09
C LEU A 80 -1.35 -4.90 36.24
N SER A 81 -0.41 -4.01 35.91
CA SER A 81 0.44 -3.33 36.90
C SER A 81 -0.34 -2.26 37.65
N GLU A 82 -1.10 -1.43 36.94
CA GLU A 82 -1.92 -0.35 37.51
C GLU A 82 -2.97 -0.87 38.48
N ASN A 83 -3.60 -2.00 38.14
CA ASN A 83 -4.61 -2.66 38.99
C ASN A 83 -3.97 -3.52 40.12
N TYR A 84 -2.66 -3.43 40.34
CA TYR A 84 -1.94 -4.24 41.34
C TYR A 84 -2.04 -5.77 41.14
N GLU A 85 -2.52 -6.24 40.00
CA GLU A 85 -2.67 -7.67 39.71
C GLU A 85 -1.31 -8.38 39.66
N PHE A 86 -0.26 -7.72 39.18
CA PHE A 86 1.12 -8.25 39.26
C PHE A 86 1.60 -8.49 40.68
N ILE A 87 1.30 -7.58 41.59
CA ILE A 87 1.69 -7.72 43.01
C ILE A 87 0.92 -8.90 43.59
N ALA A 88 -0.38 -9.01 43.31
CA ALA A 88 -1.19 -10.13 43.76
C ALA A 88 -0.70 -11.49 43.21
N MET A 89 -0.26 -11.54 41.94
CA MET A 89 0.33 -12.76 41.37
C MET A 89 1.67 -13.12 42.07
N LYS A 90 2.53 -12.14 42.30
CA LYS A 90 3.84 -12.33 42.93
C LYS A 90 3.70 -12.79 44.39
N SER A 91 2.76 -12.23 45.15
CA SER A 91 2.49 -12.65 46.54
C SER A 91 1.98 -14.09 46.63
N ASN A 92 1.30 -14.58 45.61
CA ASN A 92 0.89 -15.98 45.45
C ASN A 92 1.95 -16.90 44.83
N GLY A 93 3.22 -16.44 44.73
CA GLY A 93 4.34 -17.24 44.23
C GLY A 93 4.35 -17.43 42.69
N ILE A 94 3.55 -16.66 41.95
CA ILE A 94 3.53 -16.72 40.48
C ILE A 94 4.57 -15.74 39.92
N SER A 95 5.57 -16.26 39.20
CA SER A 95 6.58 -15.40 38.57
C SER A 95 6.02 -14.64 37.36
N ILE A 96 6.55 -13.43 37.11
CA ILE A 96 6.21 -12.61 35.94
C ILE A 96 6.50 -13.39 34.65
N VAL A 97 7.63 -14.08 34.58
CA VAL A 97 8.02 -14.91 33.43
C VAL A 97 6.97 -15.96 33.12
N ARG A 98 6.38 -16.59 34.13
CA ARG A 98 5.28 -17.56 33.97
C ARG A 98 4.04 -16.91 33.35
N SER A 99 3.72 -15.69 33.75
CA SER A 99 2.62 -14.90 33.18
C SER A 99 2.86 -14.55 31.70
N MET A 100 4.10 -14.20 31.35
CA MET A 100 4.49 -13.83 29.98
C MET A 100 4.54 -15.03 29.03
N MET A 101 4.84 -16.22 29.54
CA MET A 101 5.04 -17.44 28.72
C MET A 101 3.81 -17.75 27.84
N THR A 102 2.60 -17.52 28.36
CA THR A 102 1.35 -17.74 27.61
C THR A 102 1.27 -16.84 26.38
N LEU A 103 1.61 -15.56 26.52
CA LEU A 103 1.62 -14.62 25.41
C LEU A 103 2.75 -14.92 24.43
N LEU A 104 3.93 -15.34 24.93
CA LEU A 104 5.05 -15.71 24.09
C LEU A 104 4.70 -16.87 23.14
N ILE A 105 4.06 -17.93 23.68
CA ILE A 105 3.57 -19.04 22.87
C ILE A 105 2.56 -18.57 21.82
N PHE A 106 1.63 -17.68 22.22
CA PHE A 106 0.66 -17.11 21.30
C PHE A 106 1.35 -16.30 20.18
N HIS A 107 2.37 -15.49 20.49
CA HIS A 107 3.09 -14.71 19.50
C HIS A 107 3.90 -15.58 18.53
N ILE A 108 4.46 -16.69 19.00
CA ILE A 108 5.12 -17.67 18.11
C ILE A 108 4.12 -18.25 17.11
N LEU A 109 2.96 -18.67 17.57
CA LEU A 109 1.88 -19.19 16.70
C LEU A 109 1.40 -18.13 15.72
N LEU A 110 1.24 -16.89 16.17
CA LEU A 110 0.84 -15.75 15.35
C LEU A 110 1.92 -15.42 14.30
N GLY A 111 3.21 -15.52 14.66
CA GLY A 111 4.33 -15.35 13.73
C GLY A 111 4.32 -16.41 12.61
N ILE A 112 4.11 -17.68 12.96
CA ILE A 112 3.96 -18.76 11.99
C ILE A 112 2.75 -18.49 11.07
N GLY A 113 1.61 -18.11 11.64
CA GLY A 113 0.41 -17.75 10.87
C GLY A 113 0.65 -16.57 9.94
N SER A 114 1.35 -15.54 10.41
CA SER A 114 1.72 -14.37 9.61
C SER A 114 2.66 -14.74 8.45
N PHE A 115 3.56 -15.68 8.64
CA PHE A 115 4.43 -16.20 7.57
C PHE A 115 3.60 -16.82 6.44
N TYR A 116 2.70 -17.76 6.77
CA TYR A 116 1.81 -18.38 5.78
C TYR A 116 0.87 -17.38 5.11
N PHE A 117 0.38 -16.41 5.88
CA PHE A 117 -0.46 -15.33 5.35
C PHE A 117 0.33 -14.48 4.36
N SER A 118 1.56 -14.14 4.67
CA SER A 118 2.43 -13.33 3.82
C SER A 118 2.75 -14.05 2.50
N ASP A 119 3.09 -15.32 2.57
CA ASP A 119 3.46 -16.11 1.41
C ASP A 119 2.29 -16.30 0.42
N ASN A 120 1.09 -16.56 0.92
CA ASN A 120 -0.05 -16.89 0.07
C ASN A 120 -0.95 -15.67 -0.20
N VAL A 121 -1.41 -14.98 0.84
CA VAL A 121 -2.44 -13.93 0.70
C VAL A 121 -1.84 -12.62 0.22
N VAL A 122 -0.69 -12.22 0.78
CA VAL A 122 -0.03 -10.98 0.37
C VAL A 122 0.47 -11.10 -1.07
N THR A 123 1.12 -12.20 -1.43
CA THR A 123 1.63 -12.46 -2.79
C THR A 123 0.49 -12.44 -3.81
N TYR A 124 -0.65 -13.09 -3.51
CA TYR A 124 -1.82 -13.05 -4.37
C TYR A 124 -2.38 -11.64 -4.51
N GLY A 125 -2.49 -10.89 -3.41
CA GLY A 125 -2.94 -9.50 -3.39
C GLY A 125 -2.04 -8.59 -4.23
N GLU A 126 -0.71 -8.73 -4.09
CA GLU A 126 0.27 -7.96 -4.87
C GLU A 126 0.17 -8.26 -6.37
N LEU A 127 0.08 -9.52 -6.76
CA LEU A 127 -0.11 -9.89 -8.16
C LEU A 127 -1.38 -9.30 -8.75
N LYS A 128 -2.48 -9.31 -8.01
CA LYS A 128 -3.77 -8.75 -8.47
C LYS A 128 -3.73 -7.23 -8.55
N SER A 129 -3.16 -6.55 -7.56
CA SER A 129 -3.01 -5.08 -7.57
C SER A 129 -2.07 -4.63 -8.69
N TYR A 130 -0.95 -5.32 -8.89
CA TYR A 130 -0.03 -5.06 -10.00
C TYR A 130 -0.69 -5.24 -11.37
N ASN A 131 -1.39 -6.37 -11.58
CA ASN A 131 -2.11 -6.62 -12.83
C ASN A 131 -3.21 -5.59 -13.07
N LEU A 132 -3.91 -5.16 -12.01
CA LEU A 132 -4.91 -4.10 -12.12
C LEU A 132 -4.27 -2.79 -12.60
N ARG A 133 -3.17 -2.36 -11.98
CA ARG A 133 -2.42 -1.16 -12.40
C ARG A 133 -1.92 -1.27 -13.83
N LYS A 134 -1.35 -2.42 -14.21
CA LYS A 134 -0.86 -2.67 -15.57
C LYS A 134 -1.98 -2.65 -16.60
N ASN A 135 -3.15 -3.20 -16.29
CA ASN A 135 -4.31 -3.17 -17.20
C ASN A 135 -4.88 -1.75 -17.34
N LEU A 136 -4.93 -0.99 -16.24
CA LEU A 136 -5.35 0.42 -16.28
C LEU A 136 -4.40 1.27 -17.15
N ALA A 137 -3.09 1.08 -17.00
CA ALA A 137 -2.09 1.76 -17.81
C ALA A 137 -2.21 1.39 -19.32
N LYS A 138 -2.61 0.15 -19.63
CA LYS A 138 -2.84 -0.28 -21.02
C LYS A 138 -4.15 0.26 -21.61
N LEU A 139 -5.22 0.31 -20.82
CA LEU A 139 -6.55 0.76 -21.29
C LEU A 139 -6.61 2.27 -21.48
N LYS A 140 -5.88 3.02 -20.66
CA LYS A 140 -5.83 4.49 -20.74
C LYS A 140 -4.37 4.94 -20.58
N PRO A 141 -3.58 4.86 -21.65
CA PRO A 141 -2.14 5.23 -21.61
C PRO A 141 -1.93 6.69 -21.21
N THR A 142 -2.88 7.56 -21.57
CA THR A 142 -2.90 8.97 -21.18
C THR A 142 -3.03 9.18 -19.66
N LEU A 143 -3.51 8.16 -18.91
CA LEU A 143 -3.57 8.24 -17.45
C LEU A 143 -2.20 8.21 -16.77
N SER A 144 -1.19 7.63 -17.40
CA SER A 144 0.18 7.62 -16.87
C SER A 144 0.90 8.95 -17.05
N ILE A 145 0.34 9.86 -17.87
CA ILE A 145 0.90 11.18 -18.11
C ILE A 145 0.21 12.17 -17.17
N GLY A 146 0.90 12.69 -16.15
CA GLY A 146 0.41 13.77 -15.29
C GLY A 146 0.55 15.13 -15.98
N GLU A 147 -0.43 16.05 -15.77
CA GLU A 147 -0.32 17.42 -16.28
C GLU A 147 0.75 18.22 -15.53
N GLY A 148 1.57 18.97 -16.24
CA GLY A 148 2.57 19.87 -15.67
C GLY A 148 3.83 19.22 -15.09
N ILE A 149 3.88 17.88 -14.99
CA ILE A 149 5.02 17.14 -14.47
C ILE A 149 5.69 16.29 -15.53
N PHE A 150 6.97 15.97 -15.32
CA PHE A 150 7.68 15.00 -16.16
C PHE A 150 7.28 13.59 -15.74
N ASN A 151 6.90 12.78 -16.73
CA ASN A 151 6.50 11.39 -16.54
C ASN A 151 7.44 10.49 -17.34
N ASP A 152 7.94 9.45 -16.69
CA ASP A 152 8.78 8.44 -17.33
C ASP A 152 7.90 7.43 -18.09
N ILE A 153 8.10 7.34 -19.40
CA ILE A 153 7.43 6.35 -20.25
C ILE A 153 8.51 5.55 -21.00
N GLY A 154 8.91 4.41 -20.43
CA GLY A 154 10.02 3.63 -20.96
C GLY A 154 11.33 4.43 -20.94
N ASP A 155 11.95 4.58 -22.09
CA ASP A 155 13.22 5.30 -22.25
C ASP A 155 13.07 6.81 -22.54
N MET A 156 11.85 7.34 -22.34
CA MET A 156 11.52 8.74 -22.62
C MET A 156 10.82 9.40 -21.44
N ASN A 157 11.19 10.67 -21.19
CA ASN A 157 10.46 11.57 -20.30
C ASN A 157 9.52 12.46 -21.10
N ILE A 158 8.23 12.45 -20.75
CA ILE A 158 7.21 13.30 -21.34
C ILE A 158 6.67 14.29 -20.32
N LYS A 159 6.56 15.56 -20.69
CA LYS A 159 5.84 16.58 -19.96
C LYS A 159 4.76 17.16 -20.86
N VAL A 160 3.56 17.32 -20.32
CA VAL A 160 2.39 17.85 -21.01
C VAL A 160 1.80 18.97 -20.16
N ALA A 161 1.50 20.13 -20.74
CA ALA A 161 0.91 21.24 -19.99
C ALA A 161 -0.57 20.99 -19.69
N ARG A 162 -1.34 20.50 -20.66
CA ARG A 162 -2.77 20.23 -20.51
C ARG A 162 -3.18 19.00 -21.33
N LYS A 163 -4.24 18.35 -20.84
CA LYS A 163 -4.94 17.27 -21.55
C LYS A 163 -6.38 17.68 -21.79
N TYR A 164 -6.96 17.27 -22.89
CA TYR A 164 -8.37 17.52 -23.22
C TYR A 164 -8.96 16.42 -24.10
N GLY A 165 -10.29 16.36 -24.16
CA GLY A 165 -11.06 15.33 -24.86
C GLY A 165 -11.67 14.31 -23.91
N ASP A 166 -12.64 13.51 -24.39
CA ASP A 166 -13.42 12.56 -23.57
C ASP A 166 -12.59 11.47 -22.86
N ASN A 167 -11.38 11.18 -23.36
CA ASN A 167 -10.45 10.21 -22.80
C ASN A 167 -9.06 10.81 -22.55
N ASP A 168 -8.92 12.13 -22.38
CA ASP A 168 -7.63 12.83 -22.25
C ASP A 168 -6.65 12.52 -23.40
N GLN A 169 -7.19 12.25 -24.60
CA GLN A 169 -6.43 11.78 -25.74
C GLN A 169 -5.66 12.89 -26.46
N TYR A 170 -6.04 14.13 -26.25
CA TYR A 170 -5.37 15.28 -26.84
C TYR A 170 -4.47 15.95 -25.83
N LEU A 171 -3.24 16.22 -26.25
CA LEU A 171 -2.19 16.80 -25.42
C LEU A 171 -1.79 18.16 -25.98
N GLU A 172 -1.51 19.12 -25.10
CA GLU A 172 -1.08 20.47 -25.46
C GLU A 172 0.25 20.80 -24.77
N ASP A 173 1.14 21.49 -25.50
CA ASP A 173 2.50 21.88 -25.09
C ASP A 173 3.30 20.69 -24.55
N ILE A 174 3.67 19.80 -25.46
CA ILE A 174 4.34 18.53 -25.17
C ILE A 174 5.85 18.75 -25.27
N ILE A 175 6.56 18.32 -24.25
CA ILE A 175 8.02 18.23 -24.24
C ILE A 175 8.41 16.77 -24.04
N LEU A 176 9.08 16.20 -25.02
CA LEU A 176 9.66 14.86 -24.98
C LEU A 176 11.16 14.95 -24.82
N HIS A 177 11.68 14.24 -23.87
CA HIS A 177 13.11 14.11 -23.63
C HIS A 177 13.51 12.63 -23.69
N SER A 178 14.36 12.26 -24.64
CA SER A 178 14.90 10.89 -24.73
C SER A 178 16.03 10.72 -23.73
N ILE A 179 15.92 9.68 -22.89
CA ILE A 179 16.96 9.25 -21.97
C ILE A 179 17.78 8.18 -22.71
N SER A 180 18.79 8.60 -23.48
CA SER A 180 19.77 7.66 -24.03
C SER A 180 20.97 7.62 -23.11
N ASP A 181 21.52 6.43 -22.82
CA ASP A 181 22.73 6.23 -21.99
C ASP A 181 23.99 6.90 -22.61
N ASP A 182 23.96 7.23 -23.90
CA ASP A 182 25.02 7.97 -24.56
C ASP A 182 24.81 9.48 -24.37
N GLU A 183 25.74 10.14 -23.69
CA GLU A 183 25.74 11.59 -23.44
C GLU A 183 25.64 12.46 -24.73
N ILE A 184 25.82 11.87 -25.91
CA ILE A 184 25.88 12.56 -27.20
C ILE A 184 24.50 12.64 -27.88
N ASN A 185 23.52 11.79 -27.53
CA ASN A 185 22.23 11.71 -28.23
C ASN A 185 21.03 12.05 -27.33
N ARG A 186 21.04 13.24 -26.73
CA ARG A 186 19.85 13.79 -26.04
C ARG A 186 18.93 14.45 -27.07
N LEU A 187 17.81 13.78 -27.40
CA LEU A 187 16.81 14.36 -28.27
C LEU A 187 15.73 15.03 -27.41
N VAL A 188 15.50 16.31 -27.64
CA VAL A 188 14.38 17.05 -27.06
C VAL A 188 13.44 17.46 -28.17
N ILE A 189 12.21 16.98 -28.13
CA ILE A 189 11.17 17.35 -29.08
C ILE A 189 10.13 18.20 -28.34
N LYS A 190 9.84 19.37 -28.87
CA LYS A 190 8.76 20.22 -28.39
C LYS A 190 7.66 20.27 -29.46
N ALA A 191 6.40 19.97 -29.08
CA ALA A 191 5.27 20.04 -29.98
C ALA A 191 4.12 20.79 -29.29
N GLU A 192 3.40 21.62 -30.07
CA GLU A 192 2.28 22.39 -29.57
C GLU A 192 1.06 21.50 -29.28
N LYS A 193 0.82 20.51 -30.12
CA LYS A 193 -0.31 19.61 -30.02
C LYS A 193 0.08 18.18 -30.33
N GLY A 194 -0.55 17.24 -29.63
CA GLY A 194 -0.40 15.81 -29.89
C GLY A 194 -1.68 15.04 -29.61
N GLU A 195 -1.79 13.91 -30.27
CA GLU A 195 -2.85 12.94 -30.07
C GLU A 195 -2.22 11.60 -29.67
N VAL A 196 -2.71 11.03 -28.57
CA VAL A 196 -2.32 9.67 -28.15
C VAL A 196 -3.34 8.71 -28.72
N ARG A 197 -2.90 7.83 -29.60
CA ARG A 197 -3.73 6.78 -30.21
C ARG A 197 -3.23 5.42 -29.74
N ASN A 198 -4.16 4.60 -29.29
CA ASN A 198 -3.85 3.21 -28.95
C ASN A 198 -4.11 2.34 -30.19
N ASP A 199 -3.04 1.91 -30.86
CA ASP A 199 -3.15 1.02 -32.00
C ASP A 199 -2.81 -0.41 -31.56
N ASN A 200 -3.83 -1.30 -31.56
CA ASN A 200 -3.72 -2.74 -31.30
C ASN A 200 -2.88 -3.18 -30.08
N GLN A 201 -3.34 -2.88 -28.86
CA GLN A 201 -2.91 -3.52 -27.59
C GLN A 201 -1.40 -3.56 -27.24
N SER A 202 -0.50 -3.19 -28.14
CA SER A 202 0.94 -3.37 -27.91
C SER A 202 1.77 -2.09 -28.02
N TYR A 203 1.33 -1.08 -28.75
CA TYR A 203 2.09 0.15 -28.99
C TYR A 203 1.26 1.40 -28.77
N LEU A 204 1.87 2.40 -28.14
CA LEU A 204 1.37 3.76 -28.05
C LEU A 204 1.91 4.55 -29.23
N GLN A 205 1.03 5.10 -30.03
CA GLN A 205 1.40 6.08 -31.04
C GLN A 205 1.12 7.48 -30.51
N LEU A 206 2.16 8.28 -30.40
CA LEU A 206 2.06 9.69 -30.12
C LEU A 206 2.22 10.44 -31.44
N ILE A 207 1.15 11.01 -31.94
CA ILE A 207 1.14 11.80 -33.16
C ILE A 207 1.34 13.26 -32.78
N LEU A 208 2.51 13.81 -33.09
CA LEU A 208 2.85 15.20 -32.82
C LEU A 208 2.45 16.09 -34.01
N ARG A 209 1.91 17.26 -33.74
CA ARG A 209 1.62 18.29 -34.74
C ARG A 209 2.29 19.60 -34.32
N ASN A 210 2.83 20.34 -35.30
CA ASN A 210 3.57 21.59 -35.10
C ASN A 210 4.76 21.42 -34.13
N PHE A 211 5.74 20.64 -34.52
CA PHE A 211 7.00 20.46 -33.79
C PHE A 211 8.13 21.28 -34.43
#